data_313dc0cd083072ebe11a13515f79bf07
#
_entry.id   313dc0cd083072ebe11a13515f79bf07
#
_cell.length_a   1.000
_cell.length_b   1.000
_cell.length_c   1.000
_cell.angle_alpha   90.00
_cell.angle_beta   90.00
_cell.angle_gamma   90.00
#
_symmetry.space_group_name_H-M   'P 1'
#
loop_
_entity.id
_entity.type
_entity.pdbx_description
1 polymer ?
#
loop_
_entity_poly.entity_id
_entity_poly.type
_entity_poly.pdbx_seq_one_letter_code
_entity_poly.pdbx_strand_id
1 'polypeptide(L)'
;MNNDEIIMPWHEAPTTPTAANPYRVGPAIDRRGRITGHAPDSDETTPESEKRTVLDYQDLRKMVPFFEGKPKLVKTLMKWIGLEQVNYFHHRNLNTPGADFVRGILDDFRITLRVDGAHVLNNLPEGSFITVSNHPFGSLDGIILIDLFASRRSDYKVMVNMILNYIRGMRPNFIAVDPMASDNPEKRAATMRGIREAMIHVRNGHPLGFFPAGAMSNVTKHLTIEDRPWQPNIIRLIQQLNVPVIPVYFHGRNSLIFNILGVIDWRLRTLRLPREVFSHIDETYHISVGNPITPEEQKAAGSLDELGKLLRERTYELKNRK
;
A
#
# COMPACT_ATOMS: atom_id res chain seq x y z
N MET A 1 11.02 -22.15 17.84
CA MET A 1 10.86 -21.20 16.73
C MET A 1 10.38 -22.00 15.53
N ASN A 2 9.32 -21.53 14.90
CA ASN A 2 8.78 -22.21 13.72
C ASN A 2 9.80 -21.98 12.58
N ASN A 3 10.33 -23.05 11.97
CA ASN A 3 11.37 -22.96 10.92
C ASN A 3 10.90 -22.22 9.65
N ASP A 4 9.65 -21.79 9.60
CA ASP A 4 9.01 -21.11 8.47
C ASP A 4 8.65 -19.64 8.76
N GLU A 5 9.34 -19.03 9.71
CA GLU A 5 9.17 -17.64 10.08
C GLU A 5 10.42 -16.81 9.77
N ILE A 6 10.21 -15.61 9.22
CA ILE A 6 11.27 -14.59 9.05
C ILE A 6 10.93 -13.38 9.90
N ILE A 7 11.90 -12.88 10.65
CA ILE A 7 11.81 -11.58 11.31
C ILE A 7 12.66 -10.59 10.51
N MET A 8 12.03 -9.52 10.05
CA MET A 8 12.68 -8.43 9.32
C MET A 8 12.65 -7.17 10.22
N PRO A 9 13.69 -6.95 11.04
CA PRO A 9 13.76 -5.76 11.88
C PRO A 9 13.97 -4.51 11.03
N TRP A 10 13.60 -3.36 11.60
CA TRP A 10 13.97 -2.07 11.02
C TRP A 10 15.46 -1.77 11.26
N HIS A 11 16.02 -0.89 10.43
CA HIS A 11 17.41 -0.47 10.49
C HIS A 11 17.51 1.04 10.72
N GLU A 12 18.46 1.46 11.53
CA GLU A 12 18.71 2.88 11.72
C GLU A 12 19.17 3.55 10.41
N ALA A 13 18.69 4.76 10.20
CA ALA A 13 19.18 5.57 9.09
C ALA A 13 20.66 5.95 9.33
N PRO A 14 21.48 6.06 8.27
CA PRO A 14 22.88 6.45 8.41
C PRO A 14 23.00 7.83 9.08
N THR A 15 24.06 8.03 9.87
CA THR A 15 24.32 9.30 10.55
C THR A 15 24.91 10.38 9.62
N THR A 16 25.36 9.97 8.44
CA THR A 16 25.91 10.86 7.41
C THR A 16 25.18 10.64 6.08
N PRO A 17 25.12 11.67 5.20
CA PRO A 17 24.55 11.51 3.87
C PRO A 17 25.27 10.41 3.08
N THR A 18 24.49 9.61 2.34
CA THR A 18 25.02 8.63 1.39
C THR A 18 24.88 9.15 -0.05
N ALA A 19 25.71 8.64 -0.96
CA ALA A 19 25.59 9.00 -2.37
C ALA A 19 24.24 8.59 -2.97
N ALA A 20 23.65 7.46 -2.52
CA ALA A 20 22.35 6.99 -2.98
C ALA A 20 21.19 7.81 -2.41
N ASN A 21 21.28 8.22 -1.16
CA ASN A 21 20.22 9.02 -0.52
C ASN A 21 20.78 10.05 0.47
N PRO A 22 21.08 11.27 0.01
CA PRO A 22 21.63 12.34 0.84
C PRO A 22 20.63 12.92 1.85
N TYR A 23 19.35 12.63 1.72
CA TYR A 23 18.29 13.20 2.57
C TYR A 23 17.88 12.29 3.74
N ARG A 24 18.23 11.00 3.69
CA ARG A 24 17.93 10.05 4.76
C ARG A 24 19.09 10.00 5.76
N VAL A 25 19.17 11.01 6.64
CA VAL A 25 20.23 11.15 7.64
C VAL A 25 19.63 11.18 9.04
N GLY A 26 20.17 10.38 9.96
CA GLY A 26 19.75 10.29 11.35
C GLY A 26 18.30 9.82 11.52
N PRO A 27 17.80 9.75 12.76
CA PRO A 27 16.44 9.27 13.04
C PRO A 27 15.39 10.23 12.50
N ALA A 28 14.37 9.71 11.79
CA ALA A 28 13.23 10.50 11.33
C ALA A 28 12.29 10.90 12.49
N ILE A 29 12.34 10.14 13.58
CA ILE A 29 11.47 10.28 14.74
C ILE A 29 12.35 10.28 15.99
N ASP A 30 12.16 11.26 16.89
CA ASP A 30 12.90 11.36 18.14
C ASP A 30 12.46 10.29 19.18
N ARG A 31 13.14 10.24 20.32
CA ARG A 31 12.81 9.30 21.42
C ARG A 31 11.41 9.50 22.01
N ARG A 32 10.75 10.62 21.71
CA ARG A 32 9.38 10.94 22.16
C ARG A 32 8.34 10.70 21.06
N GLY A 33 8.72 10.08 19.95
CA GLY A 33 7.83 9.81 18.81
C GLY A 33 7.52 11.05 17.96
N ARG A 34 8.28 12.16 18.08
CA ARG A 34 8.06 13.37 17.30
C ARG A 34 8.93 13.36 16.06
N ILE A 35 8.38 13.80 14.95
CA ILE A 35 9.08 13.94 13.68
C ILE A 35 10.17 15.00 13.78
N THR A 36 11.36 14.71 13.28
CA THR A 36 12.56 15.52 13.47
C THR A 36 12.77 16.58 12.39
N GLY A 37 12.00 16.55 11.30
CA GLY A 37 12.20 17.45 10.15
C GLY A 37 10.93 17.76 9.37
N HIS A 38 11.10 18.41 8.24
CA HIS A 38 10.03 18.75 7.29
C HIS A 38 10.55 18.62 5.86
N ALA A 39 9.64 18.45 4.89
CA ALA A 39 9.97 18.56 3.47
C ALA A 39 10.15 20.04 3.09
N PRO A 40 11.01 20.35 2.10
CA PRO A 40 11.09 21.70 1.56
C PRO A 40 9.76 22.08 0.89
N ASP A 41 9.35 23.34 1.09
CA ASP A 41 8.19 23.89 0.39
C ASP A 41 8.51 23.98 -1.12
N SER A 42 7.54 23.66 -1.97
CA SER A 42 7.60 23.91 -3.41
C SER A 42 6.95 25.26 -3.72
N ASP A 43 7.46 25.95 -4.73
CA ASP A 43 6.86 27.16 -5.27
C ASP A 43 6.18 26.91 -6.64
N GLU A 44 5.61 27.96 -7.24
CA GLU A 44 4.90 27.85 -8.52
C GLU A 44 5.81 27.49 -9.69
N THR A 45 7.11 27.73 -9.56
CA THR A 45 8.13 27.51 -10.59
C THR A 45 8.81 26.14 -10.44
N THR A 46 8.61 25.45 -9.33
CA THR A 46 9.24 24.14 -9.07
C THR A 46 8.72 23.11 -10.07
N PRO A 47 9.56 22.55 -10.96
CA PRO A 47 9.15 21.50 -11.88
C PRO A 47 8.62 20.28 -11.15
N GLU A 48 7.65 19.58 -11.72
CA GLU A 48 7.08 18.37 -11.12
C GLU A 48 8.14 17.29 -10.86
N SER A 49 9.18 17.21 -11.69
CA SER A 49 10.32 16.29 -11.52
C SER A 49 11.17 16.60 -10.28
N GLU A 50 11.22 17.86 -9.86
CA GLU A 50 12.03 18.32 -8.72
C GLU A 50 11.24 18.39 -7.42
N LYS A 51 9.93 18.28 -7.50
CA LYS A 51 9.04 18.31 -6.36
C LYS A 51 9.34 17.18 -5.38
N ARG A 52 9.51 17.50 -4.13
CA ARG A 52 9.85 16.52 -3.07
C ARG A 52 8.67 16.19 -2.14
N THR A 53 7.57 16.89 -2.30
CA THR A 53 6.32 16.69 -1.56
C THR A 53 5.39 15.73 -2.31
N VAL A 54 4.52 15.04 -1.61
CA VAL A 54 3.41 14.26 -2.19
C VAL A 54 2.34 15.20 -2.70
N LEU A 55 1.87 16.10 -1.84
CA LEU A 55 0.94 17.19 -2.16
C LEU A 55 1.35 18.42 -1.36
N ASP A 56 1.28 19.59 -1.99
CA ASP A 56 1.53 20.86 -1.35
C ASP A 56 0.38 21.86 -1.56
N TYR A 57 0.59 23.12 -1.16
CA TYR A 57 -0.41 24.17 -1.36
C TYR A 57 -0.77 24.36 -2.83
N GLN A 58 0.22 24.30 -3.73
CA GLN A 58 0.02 24.51 -5.16
C GLN A 58 -0.87 23.43 -5.79
N ASP A 59 -0.69 22.17 -5.34
CA ASP A 59 -1.53 21.06 -5.78
C ASP A 59 -2.95 21.21 -5.25
N LEU A 60 -3.09 21.48 -3.95
CA LEU A 60 -4.38 21.55 -3.29
C LEU A 60 -5.22 22.73 -3.81
N ARG A 61 -4.64 23.89 -4.15
CA ARG A 61 -5.39 25.00 -4.74
C ARG A 61 -5.88 24.69 -6.17
N LYS A 62 -5.09 23.91 -6.95
CA LYS A 62 -5.52 23.42 -8.28
C LYS A 62 -6.66 22.42 -8.19
N MET A 63 -6.63 21.54 -7.19
CA MET A 63 -7.65 20.52 -6.97
C MET A 63 -8.94 21.12 -6.38
N VAL A 64 -8.82 22.13 -5.53
CA VAL A 64 -9.94 22.75 -4.80
C VAL A 64 -9.84 24.28 -4.91
N PRO A 65 -10.55 24.90 -5.86
CA PRO A 65 -10.46 26.35 -6.10
C PRO A 65 -10.73 27.22 -4.87
N PHE A 66 -11.52 26.72 -3.91
CA PHE A 66 -11.79 27.41 -2.62
C PHE A 66 -10.52 27.75 -1.84
N PHE A 67 -9.41 27.01 -2.05
CA PHE A 67 -8.15 27.22 -1.35
C PHE A 67 -7.28 28.33 -1.95
N GLU A 68 -7.65 28.87 -3.11
CA GLU A 68 -6.91 29.95 -3.72
C GLU A 68 -6.84 31.19 -2.80
N GLY A 69 -5.64 31.76 -2.67
CA GLY A 69 -5.39 32.88 -1.77
C GLY A 69 -5.41 32.56 -0.26
N LYS A 70 -5.54 31.28 0.13
CA LYS A 70 -5.66 30.88 1.54
C LYS A 70 -4.53 29.94 2.02
N PRO A 71 -3.25 30.28 1.84
CA PRO A 71 -2.13 29.36 2.15
C PRO A 71 -2.08 28.98 3.64
N LYS A 72 -2.43 29.90 4.56
CA LYS A 72 -2.44 29.62 6.00
C LYS A 72 -3.50 28.58 6.38
N LEU A 73 -4.69 28.65 5.78
CA LEU A 73 -5.76 27.68 5.99
C LEU A 73 -5.34 26.29 5.50
N VAL A 74 -4.80 26.23 4.28
CA VAL A 74 -4.36 24.96 3.68
C VAL A 74 -3.23 24.35 4.51
N LYS A 75 -2.23 25.12 4.92
CA LYS A 75 -1.13 24.63 5.78
C LYS A 75 -1.66 24.10 7.12
N THR A 76 -2.64 24.76 7.74
CA THR A 76 -3.28 24.26 8.96
C THR A 76 -4.01 22.93 8.71
N LEU A 77 -4.74 22.83 7.60
CA LEU A 77 -5.43 21.60 7.20
C LEU A 77 -4.44 20.46 6.94
N MET A 78 -3.38 20.71 6.17
CA MET A 78 -2.32 19.72 5.88
C MET A 78 -1.70 19.16 7.17
N LYS A 79 -1.39 20.04 8.13
CA LYS A 79 -0.89 19.64 9.45
C LYS A 79 -1.92 18.79 10.21
N TRP A 80 -3.19 19.19 10.17
CA TRP A 80 -4.25 18.49 10.89
C TRP A 80 -4.49 17.07 10.35
N ILE A 81 -4.45 16.88 9.01
CA ILE A 81 -4.62 15.55 8.38
C ILE A 81 -3.33 14.72 8.36
N GLY A 82 -2.17 15.28 8.72
CA GLY A 82 -0.89 14.58 8.72
C GLY A 82 -0.13 14.60 7.39
N LEU A 83 -0.52 15.44 6.45
CA LEU A 83 0.10 15.51 5.11
C LEU A 83 1.52 16.10 5.16
N GLU A 84 1.82 17.00 6.11
CA GLU A 84 3.19 17.51 6.32
C GLU A 84 4.16 16.36 6.67
N GLN A 85 3.71 15.42 7.53
CA GLN A 85 4.48 14.25 7.88
C GLN A 85 4.70 13.33 6.68
N VAL A 86 3.64 13.06 5.91
CA VAL A 86 3.75 12.25 4.67
C VAL A 86 4.78 12.88 3.72
N ASN A 87 4.73 14.20 3.53
CA ASN A 87 5.69 14.93 2.71
C ASN A 87 7.13 14.77 3.22
N TYR A 88 7.34 14.83 4.53
CA TYR A 88 8.68 14.65 5.12
C TYR A 88 9.24 13.25 4.85
N PHE A 89 8.48 12.18 5.11
CA PHE A 89 8.95 10.82 4.85
C PHE A 89 9.15 10.54 3.38
N HIS A 90 8.28 11.09 2.52
CA HIS A 90 8.45 11.03 1.08
C HIS A 90 9.75 11.71 0.64
N HIS A 91 10.01 12.94 1.12
CA HIS A 91 11.22 13.68 0.83
C HIS A 91 12.49 12.90 1.22
N ARG A 92 12.50 12.31 2.42
CA ARG A 92 13.66 11.55 2.93
C ARG A 92 14.03 10.37 2.05
N ASN A 93 13.05 9.70 1.48
CA ASN A 93 13.24 8.41 0.81
C ASN A 93 13.13 8.48 -0.73
N LEU A 94 12.76 9.63 -1.31
CA LEU A 94 12.46 9.76 -2.74
C LEU A 94 13.66 9.44 -3.68
N ASN A 95 14.88 9.54 -3.21
CA ASN A 95 16.07 9.26 -4.03
C ASN A 95 16.31 7.76 -4.28
N THR A 96 15.65 6.89 -3.53
CA THR A 96 15.72 5.43 -3.67
C THR A 96 14.33 4.88 -3.98
N PRO A 97 13.78 5.07 -5.20
CA PRO A 97 12.42 4.68 -5.52
C PRO A 97 12.23 3.15 -5.56
N GLY A 98 10.99 2.70 -5.42
CA GLY A 98 10.64 1.28 -5.46
C GLY A 98 10.76 0.60 -4.10
N ALA A 99 11.30 -0.61 -4.07
CA ALA A 99 11.44 -1.41 -2.83
C ALA A 99 12.27 -0.68 -1.76
N ASP A 100 13.34 -0.01 -2.13
CA ASP A 100 14.18 0.74 -1.19
C ASP A 100 13.45 1.95 -0.58
N PHE A 101 12.55 2.59 -1.36
CA PHE A 101 11.71 3.66 -0.84
C PHE A 101 10.81 3.16 0.29
N VAL A 102 10.11 2.03 0.08
CA VAL A 102 9.19 1.49 1.08
C VAL A 102 9.95 0.93 2.28
N ARG A 103 11.11 0.27 2.06
CA ARG A 103 11.99 -0.15 3.15
C ARG A 103 12.41 1.05 4.00
N GLY A 104 12.85 2.14 3.37
CA GLY A 104 13.20 3.38 4.08
C GLY A 104 12.05 3.96 4.91
N ILE A 105 10.80 3.88 4.44
CA ILE A 105 9.61 4.28 5.21
C ILE A 105 9.41 3.36 6.42
N LEU A 106 9.49 2.03 6.24
CA LEU A 106 9.32 1.07 7.33
C LEU A 106 10.40 1.24 8.40
N ASP A 107 11.63 1.46 7.99
CA ASP A 107 12.76 1.72 8.89
C ASP A 107 12.59 3.05 9.65
N ASP A 108 12.20 4.12 8.94
CA ASP A 108 11.95 5.44 9.55
C ASP A 108 10.80 5.37 10.56
N PHE A 109 9.83 4.46 10.39
CA PHE A 109 8.75 4.19 11.34
C PHE A 109 9.14 3.18 12.42
N ARG A 110 10.34 2.60 12.34
CA ARG A 110 10.82 1.54 13.22
C ARG A 110 9.88 0.32 13.26
N ILE A 111 9.36 -0.03 12.08
CA ILE A 111 8.45 -1.17 11.92
C ILE A 111 9.26 -2.45 11.74
N THR A 112 8.97 -3.44 12.59
CA THR A 112 9.46 -4.81 12.45
C THR A 112 8.39 -5.66 11.76
N LEU A 113 8.78 -6.44 10.75
CA LEU A 113 7.89 -7.41 10.12
C LEU A 113 8.22 -8.81 10.64
N ARG A 114 7.19 -9.50 11.10
CA ARG A 114 7.21 -10.93 11.44
C ARG A 114 6.40 -11.64 10.37
N VAL A 115 7.03 -12.53 9.61
CA VAL A 115 6.41 -13.13 8.44
C VAL A 115 6.45 -14.65 8.52
N ASP A 116 5.26 -15.29 8.60
CA ASP A 116 5.11 -16.73 8.42
C ASP A 116 4.99 -17.06 6.93
N GLY A 117 5.50 -18.23 6.53
CA GLY A 117 5.53 -18.65 5.13
C GLY A 117 6.83 -18.24 4.44
N ALA A 118 7.92 -18.24 5.19
CA ALA A 118 9.27 -17.96 4.71
C ALA A 118 9.64 -18.80 3.49
N HIS A 119 9.26 -20.09 3.49
CA HIS A 119 9.51 -21.00 2.39
C HIS A 119 8.88 -20.52 1.07
N VAL A 120 7.69 -19.89 1.12
CA VAL A 120 7.03 -19.34 -0.09
C VAL A 120 7.79 -18.13 -0.59
N LEU A 121 8.15 -17.18 0.31
CA LEU A 121 8.90 -15.99 -0.07
C LEU A 121 10.29 -16.31 -0.64
N ASN A 122 10.94 -17.38 -0.17
CA ASN A 122 12.24 -17.80 -0.63
C ASN A 122 12.19 -18.62 -1.94
N ASN A 123 10.99 -19.08 -2.34
CA ASN A 123 10.76 -19.90 -3.54
C ASN A 123 9.63 -19.31 -4.41
N LEU A 124 9.64 -17.99 -4.62
CA LEU A 124 8.66 -17.33 -5.50
C LEU A 124 8.79 -17.87 -6.92
N PRO A 125 7.67 -18.00 -7.66
CA PRO A 125 7.71 -18.38 -9.06
C PRO A 125 8.62 -17.44 -9.88
N GLU A 126 9.41 -17.99 -10.78
CA GLU A 126 10.24 -17.20 -11.72
C GLU A 126 9.37 -16.41 -12.70
N GLY A 127 8.24 -16.98 -13.15
CA GLY A 127 7.25 -16.33 -13.99
C GLY A 127 6.31 -15.41 -13.23
N SER A 128 5.20 -15.08 -13.85
CA SER A 128 4.15 -14.28 -13.23
C SER A 128 3.42 -15.07 -12.15
N PHE A 129 3.04 -14.35 -11.11
CA PHE A 129 2.10 -14.80 -10.09
C PHE A 129 1.27 -13.61 -9.60
N ILE A 130 0.18 -13.88 -8.92
CA ILE A 130 -0.66 -12.87 -8.30
C ILE A 130 -0.58 -13.03 -6.78
N THR A 131 -0.52 -11.93 -6.03
CA THR A 131 -0.82 -11.93 -4.60
C THR A 131 -2.22 -11.38 -4.36
N VAL A 132 -2.98 -12.02 -3.47
CA VAL A 132 -4.27 -11.53 -2.98
C VAL A 132 -4.23 -11.40 -1.47
N SER A 133 -4.75 -10.30 -0.93
CA SER A 133 -4.69 -10.06 0.51
C SER A 133 -5.92 -9.35 1.06
N ASN A 134 -6.16 -9.52 2.38
CA ASN A 134 -7.02 -8.62 3.14
C ASN A 134 -6.36 -7.23 3.25
N HIS A 135 -7.12 -6.22 3.69
CA HIS A 135 -6.69 -4.83 3.64
C HIS A 135 -7.00 -4.05 4.94
N PRO A 136 -6.46 -4.50 6.10
CA PRO A 136 -6.81 -3.90 7.40
C PRO A 136 -6.19 -2.53 7.67
N PHE A 137 -4.97 -2.25 7.18
CA PHE A 137 -4.21 -1.05 7.51
C PHE A 137 -4.20 0.03 6.42
N GLY A 138 -4.74 -0.28 5.24
CA GLY A 138 -4.77 0.65 4.11
C GLY A 138 -3.42 0.81 3.43
N SER A 139 -2.88 2.03 3.35
CA SER A 139 -1.62 2.27 2.63
C SER A 139 -0.44 1.45 3.14
N LEU A 140 -0.42 1.10 4.43
CA LEU A 140 0.66 0.32 5.03
C LEU A 140 0.69 -1.13 4.51
N ASP A 141 -0.46 -1.73 4.23
CA ASP A 141 -0.51 -3.06 3.60
C ASP A 141 0.18 -3.08 2.24
N GLY A 142 -0.06 -2.04 1.43
CA GLY A 142 0.61 -1.88 0.13
C GLY A 142 2.12 -1.66 0.26
N ILE A 143 2.56 -0.87 1.23
CA ILE A 143 3.97 -0.65 1.56
C ILE A 143 4.64 -1.97 1.93
N ILE A 144 4.02 -2.75 2.84
CA ILE A 144 4.55 -4.04 3.28
C ILE A 144 4.58 -5.07 2.13
N LEU A 145 3.52 -5.15 1.30
CA LEU A 145 3.53 -6.04 0.13
C LEU A 145 4.69 -5.73 -0.82
N ILE A 146 4.92 -4.45 -1.12
CA ILE A 146 6.04 -4.05 -1.97
C ILE A 146 7.38 -4.43 -1.33
N ASP A 147 7.54 -4.18 -0.04
CA ASP A 147 8.76 -4.55 0.68
C ASP A 147 9.02 -6.06 0.62
N LEU A 148 8.01 -6.89 0.89
CA LEU A 148 8.13 -8.34 0.91
C LEU A 148 8.41 -8.94 -0.48
N PHE A 149 7.71 -8.46 -1.50
CA PHE A 149 7.75 -9.08 -2.82
C PHE A 149 8.69 -8.36 -3.78
N ALA A 150 8.74 -7.03 -3.80
CA ALA A 150 9.60 -6.29 -4.73
C ALA A 150 11.09 -6.35 -4.34
N SER A 151 11.43 -6.57 -3.09
CA SER A 151 12.80 -6.85 -2.66
C SER A 151 13.37 -8.17 -3.24
N ARG A 152 12.49 -9.09 -3.66
CA ARG A 152 12.83 -10.40 -4.25
C ARG A 152 12.57 -10.46 -5.75
N ARG A 153 11.55 -9.78 -6.19
CA ARG A 153 11.11 -9.63 -7.58
C ARG A 153 10.89 -8.15 -7.84
N SER A 154 11.94 -7.46 -8.27
CA SER A 154 11.94 -5.99 -8.49
C SER A 154 10.86 -5.51 -9.46
N ASP A 155 10.36 -6.41 -10.31
CA ASP A 155 9.27 -6.22 -11.24
C ASP A 155 7.86 -6.37 -10.60
N TYR A 156 7.77 -6.70 -9.29
CA TYR A 156 6.49 -6.79 -8.59
C TYR A 156 5.80 -5.44 -8.50
N LYS A 157 4.52 -5.41 -8.90
CA LYS A 157 3.66 -4.23 -8.78
C LYS A 157 2.40 -4.54 -7.97
N VAL A 158 1.77 -3.49 -7.43
CA VAL A 158 0.47 -3.59 -6.74
C VAL A 158 -0.54 -2.71 -7.47
N MET A 159 -1.74 -3.23 -7.70
CA MET A 159 -2.84 -2.43 -8.21
C MET A 159 -3.38 -1.53 -7.10
N VAL A 160 -3.37 -0.22 -7.32
CA VAL A 160 -3.68 0.80 -6.31
C VAL A 160 -4.66 1.84 -6.82
N ASN A 161 -5.27 2.59 -5.90
CA ASN A 161 -6.05 3.77 -6.26
C ASN A 161 -5.15 4.84 -6.89
N MET A 162 -5.63 5.49 -7.96
CA MET A 162 -4.92 6.52 -8.71
C MET A 162 -4.37 7.67 -7.85
N ILE A 163 -5.01 7.98 -6.72
CA ILE A 163 -4.53 9.00 -5.79
C ILE A 163 -3.13 8.67 -5.23
N LEU A 164 -2.77 7.38 -5.14
CA LEU A 164 -1.46 6.97 -4.64
C LEU A 164 -0.31 7.28 -5.62
N ASN A 165 -0.61 7.62 -6.89
CA ASN A 165 0.39 8.08 -7.84
C ASN A 165 1.09 9.39 -7.44
N TYR A 166 0.51 10.15 -6.50
CA TYR A 166 1.20 11.30 -5.91
C TYR A 166 2.42 10.88 -5.07
N ILE A 167 2.48 9.63 -4.58
CA ILE A 167 3.64 9.07 -3.87
C ILE A 167 4.66 8.59 -4.92
N ARG A 168 5.45 9.52 -5.45
CA ARG A 168 6.36 9.25 -6.59
C ARG A 168 7.38 8.15 -6.31
N GLY A 169 7.87 8.05 -5.07
CA GLY A 169 8.82 7.01 -4.69
C GLY A 169 8.28 5.58 -4.85
N MET A 170 6.96 5.39 -4.87
CA MET A 170 6.33 4.08 -5.03
C MET A 170 5.84 3.79 -6.46
N ARG A 171 5.86 4.78 -7.37
CA ARG A 171 5.37 4.61 -8.77
C ARG A 171 5.97 3.41 -9.51
N PRO A 172 7.25 3.05 -9.36
CA PRO A 172 7.79 1.87 -10.03
C PRO A 172 7.02 0.58 -9.72
N ASN A 173 6.42 0.49 -8.53
CA ASN A 173 5.69 -0.69 -8.06
C ASN A 173 4.16 -0.51 -8.06
N PHE A 174 3.63 0.48 -8.78
CA PHE A 174 2.19 0.73 -8.87
C PHE A 174 1.63 0.49 -10.28
N ILE A 175 0.41 -0.04 -10.32
CA ILE A 175 -0.51 0.09 -11.45
C ILE A 175 -1.76 0.78 -10.92
N ALA A 176 -2.00 2.01 -11.38
CA ALA A 176 -3.04 2.86 -10.82
C ALA A 176 -4.38 2.70 -11.55
N VAL A 177 -5.45 2.53 -10.78
CA VAL A 177 -6.84 2.49 -11.25
C VAL A 177 -7.72 3.40 -10.40
N ASP A 178 -8.83 3.89 -10.94
CA ASP A 178 -9.83 4.61 -10.17
C ASP A 178 -11.05 3.71 -9.94
N PRO A 179 -11.23 3.14 -8.75
CA PRO A 179 -12.35 2.25 -8.47
C PRO A 179 -13.71 2.95 -8.47
N MET A 180 -13.73 4.29 -8.44
CA MET A 180 -14.95 5.11 -8.44
C MET A 180 -15.21 5.80 -9.79
N ALA A 181 -14.66 5.25 -10.88
CA ALA A 181 -14.72 5.85 -12.23
C ALA A 181 -16.09 5.76 -12.92
N SER A 182 -17.18 5.34 -12.24
CA SER A 182 -18.46 5.00 -12.86
C SER A 182 -19.09 6.15 -13.67
N ASP A 183 -18.94 7.40 -13.23
CA ASP A 183 -19.71 8.53 -13.77
C ASP A 183 -18.88 9.49 -14.64
N ASN A 184 -17.57 9.32 -14.72
CA ASN A 184 -16.68 10.16 -15.51
C ASN A 184 -15.99 9.36 -16.63
N PRO A 185 -16.20 9.70 -17.92
CA PRO A 185 -15.61 8.98 -19.05
C PRO A 185 -14.07 8.95 -19.03
N GLU A 186 -13.42 10.05 -18.61
CA GLU A 186 -11.95 10.13 -18.53
C GLU A 186 -11.40 9.21 -17.45
N LYS A 187 -12.06 9.17 -16.28
CA LYS A 187 -11.70 8.27 -15.19
C LYS A 187 -11.90 6.81 -15.56
N ARG A 188 -13.01 6.49 -16.29
CA ARG A 188 -13.21 5.14 -16.84
C ARG A 188 -12.12 4.76 -17.82
N ALA A 189 -11.76 5.64 -18.74
CA ALA A 189 -10.68 5.41 -19.67
C ALA A 189 -9.32 5.19 -18.97
N ALA A 190 -9.04 5.96 -17.92
CA ALA A 190 -7.85 5.79 -17.11
C ALA A 190 -7.83 4.44 -16.39
N THR A 191 -8.95 4.02 -15.80
CA THR A 191 -9.11 2.70 -15.16
C THR A 191 -8.91 1.58 -16.16
N MET A 192 -9.49 1.67 -17.35
CA MET A 192 -9.31 0.67 -18.41
C MET A 192 -7.85 0.59 -18.87
N ARG A 193 -7.13 1.71 -18.94
CA ARG A 193 -5.68 1.70 -19.23
C ARG A 193 -4.91 0.96 -18.12
N GLY A 194 -5.20 1.22 -16.85
CA GLY A 194 -4.58 0.52 -15.73
C GLY A 194 -4.86 -0.99 -15.74
N ILE A 195 -6.10 -1.41 -16.02
CA ILE A 195 -6.45 -2.84 -16.15
C ILE A 195 -5.68 -3.47 -17.33
N ARG A 196 -5.60 -2.78 -18.47
CA ARG A 196 -4.82 -3.26 -19.61
C ARG A 196 -3.33 -3.37 -19.29
N GLU A 197 -2.78 -2.38 -18.60
CA GLU A 197 -1.38 -2.41 -18.13
C GLU A 197 -1.16 -3.62 -17.22
N ALA A 198 -2.06 -3.87 -16.26
CA ALA A 198 -2.00 -5.03 -15.36
C ALA A 198 -1.99 -6.37 -16.14
N MET A 199 -2.87 -6.50 -17.14
CA MET A 199 -2.90 -7.70 -17.97
C MET A 199 -1.62 -7.90 -18.77
N ILE A 200 -1.09 -6.84 -19.37
CA ILE A 200 0.17 -6.89 -20.13
C ILE A 200 1.33 -7.23 -19.19
N HIS A 201 1.39 -6.60 -18.02
CA HIS A 201 2.42 -6.84 -17.01
C HIS A 201 2.49 -8.33 -16.63
N VAL A 202 1.35 -8.91 -16.25
CA VAL A 202 1.30 -10.34 -15.87
C VAL A 202 1.59 -11.27 -17.04
N ARG A 203 1.06 -10.97 -18.25
CA ARG A 203 1.33 -11.79 -19.46
C ARG A 203 2.80 -11.78 -19.89
N ASN A 204 3.52 -10.72 -19.54
CA ASN A 204 4.97 -10.62 -19.79
C ASN A 204 5.82 -11.32 -18.71
N GLY A 205 5.22 -12.06 -17.79
CA GLY A 205 5.95 -12.84 -16.77
C GLY A 205 6.14 -12.09 -15.45
N HIS A 206 5.54 -10.91 -15.26
CA HIS A 206 5.74 -10.08 -14.08
C HIS A 206 4.64 -10.29 -13.03
N PRO A 207 4.99 -10.28 -11.71
CA PRO A 207 4.02 -10.51 -10.66
C PRO A 207 3.22 -9.26 -10.29
N LEU A 208 1.96 -9.47 -9.82
CA LEU A 208 1.02 -8.40 -9.50
C LEU A 208 0.23 -8.66 -8.21
N GLY A 209 0.13 -7.67 -7.34
CA GLY A 209 -0.66 -7.71 -6.12
C GLY A 209 -2.03 -7.05 -6.23
N PHE A 210 -3.03 -7.67 -5.59
CA PHE A 210 -4.38 -7.16 -5.48
C PHE A 210 -4.87 -7.12 -4.04
N PHE A 211 -5.69 -6.10 -3.74
CA PHE A 211 -6.60 -6.07 -2.61
C PHE A 211 -8.03 -6.27 -3.15
N PRO A 212 -8.53 -7.52 -3.24
CA PRO A 212 -9.73 -7.82 -4.04
C PRO A 212 -11.01 -7.18 -3.49
N ALA A 213 -11.04 -6.78 -2.24
CA ALA A 213 -12.15 -6.02 -1.65
C ALA A 213 -12.30 -4.62 -2.25
N GLY A 214 -11.23 -4.07 -2.87
CA GLY A 214 -11.21 -2.72 -3.48
C GLY A 214 -11.32 -1.58 -2.46
N ALA A 215 -11.30 -1.87 -1.18
CA ALA A 215 -11.35 -0.92 -0.08
C ALA A 215 -10.77 -1.55 1.19
N MET A 216 -10.34 -0.69 2.13
CA MET A 216 -9.90 -1.14 3.45
C MET A 216 -11.01 -1.90 4.19
N SER A 217 -10.58 -2.88 5.02
CA SER A 217 -11.46 -3.63 5.91
C SER A 217 -12.29 -2.70 6.80
N ASN A 218 -13.48 -3.12 7.15
CA ASN A 218 -14.43 -2.37 7.96
C ASN A 218 -14.83 -3.15 9.21
N VAL A 219 -15.36 -2.44 10.20
CA VAL A 219 -16.03 -3.05 11.33
C VAL A 219 -17.33 -3.69 10.85
N THR A 220 -17.49 -4.98 11.10
CA THR A 220 -18.74 -5.71 10.82
C THR A 220 -19.77 -5.50 11.92
N LYS A 221 -21.01 -5.99 11.69
CA LYS A 221 -22.07 -6.00 12.71
C LYS A 221 -21.69 -6.83 13.96
N HIS A 222 -20.73 -7.74 13.82
CA HIS A 222 -20.22 -8.58 14.92
C HIS A 222 -18.98 -7.98 15.60
N LEU A 223 -18.67 -6.70 15.35
CA LEU A 223 -17.50 -6.00 15.87
C LEU A 223 -16.16 -6.64 15.47
N THR A 224 -16.16 -7.47 14.43
CA THR A 224 -14.95 -7.97 13.78
C THR A 224 -14.51 -7.03 12.68
N ILE A 225 -13.21 -7.03 12.34
CA ILE A 225 -12.68 -6.27 11.20
C ILE A 225 -12.46 -7.23 10.06
N GLU A 226 -13.18 -7.00 8.97
CA GLU A 226 -13.15 -7.85 7.79
C GLU A 226 -13.28 -7.02 6.52
N ASP A 227 -12.76 -7.56 5.44
CA ASP A 227 -12.97 -7.01 4.11
C ASP A 227 -14.44 -7.07 3.71
N ARG A 228 -14.84 -6.10 2.91
CA ARG A 228 -16.06 -6.21 2.12
C ARG A 228 -15.99 -7.46 1.23
N PRO A 229 -17.13 -7.93 0.69
CA PRO A 229 -17.12 -8.98 -0.32
C PRO A 229 -16.12 -8.63 -1.44
N TRP A 230 -15.30 -9.60 -1.82
CA TRP A 230 -14.33 -9.41 -2.88
C TRP A 230 -15.02 -9.14 -4.22
N GLN A 231 -14.47 -8.23 -5.01
CA GLN A 231 -15.12 -7.71 -6.21
C GLN A 231 -15.09 -8.75 -7.36
N PRO A 232 -16.25 -9.11 -7.95
CA PRO A 232 -16.30 -10.11 -9.01
C PRO A 232 -15.48 -9.76 -10.26
N ASN A 233 -15.30 -8.46 -10.55
CA ASN A 233 -14.46 -7.99 -11.65
C ASN A 233 -12.97 -8.27 -11.41
N ILE A 234 -12.49 -8.18 -10.18
CA ILE A 234 -11.11 -8.53 -9.82
C ILE A 234 -10.93 -10.05 -9.89
N ILE A 235 -11.89 -10.84 -9.36
CA ILE A 235 -11.84 -12.30 -9.48
C ILE A 235 -11.84 -12.75 -10.94
N ARG A 236 -12.64 -12.11 -11.81
CA ARG A 236 -12.65 -12.38 -13.25
C ARG A 236 -11.30 -12.05 -13.89
N LEU A 237 -10.66 -10.95 -13.49
CA LEU A 237 -9.32 -10.59 -13.99
C LEU A 237 -8.29 -11.65 -13.57
N ILE A 238 -8.30 -12.11 -12.33
CA ILE A 238 -7.43 -13.19 -11.83
C ILE A 238 -7.66 -14.48 -12.64
N GLN A 239 -8.93 -14.87 -12.83
CA GLN A 239 -9.28 -16.04 -13.62
C GLN A 239 -8.75 -15.96 -15.07
N GLN A 240 -8.87 -14.78 -15.70
CA GLN A 240 -8.38 -14.57 -17.08
C GLN A 240 -6.86 -14.59 -17.19
N LEU A 241 -6.16 -14.19 -16.16
CA LEU A 241 -4.70 -14.20 -16.10
C LEU A 241 -4.17 -15.62 -15.95
N ASN A 242 -4.86 -16.50 -15.25
CA ASN A 242 -4.59 -17.93 -15.14
C ASN A 242 -3.15 -18.24 -14.71
N VAL A 243 -2.67 -17.57 -13.65
CA VAL A 243 -1.33 -17.74 -13.07
C VAL A 243 -1.45 -18.13 -11.60
N PRO A 244 -0.39 -18.66 -10.95
CA PRO A 244 -0.43 -19.00 -9.52
C PRO A 244 -0.86 -17.80 -8.67
N VAL A 245 -1.70 -18.03 -7.66
CA VAL A 245 -2.16 -17.01 -6.73
C VAL A 245 -1.63 -17.30 -5.33
N ILE A 246 -0.85 -16.37 -4.77
CA ILE A 246 -0.29 -16.46 -3.42
C ILE A 246 -1.18 -15.66 -2.46
N PRO A 247 -1.88 -16.32 -1.53
CA PRO A 247 -2.67 -15.62 -0.51
C PRO A 247 -1.76 -15.03 0.55
N VAL A 248 -2.06 -13.80 0.97
CA VAL A 248 -1.34 -13.08 2.03
C VAL A 248 -2.36 -12.56 3.04
N TYR A 249 -2.09 -12.74 4.32
CA TYR A 249 -2.95 -12.26 5.38
C TYR A 249 -2.20 -11.31 6.32
N PHE A 250 -2.72 -10.09 6.46
CA PHE A 250 -2.26 -9.11 7.44
C PHE A 250 -3.02 -9.28 8.74
N HIS A 251 -2.31 -9.59 9.84
CA HIS A 251 -2.89 -9.71 11.17
C HIS A 251 -2.95 -8.32 11.83
N GLY A 252 -4.08 -8.00 12.44
CA GLY A 252 -4.25 -6.76 13.19
C GLY A 252 -5.32 -5.85 12.61
N ARG A 253 -5.29 -4.59 13.03
CA ARG A 253 -6.30 -3.59 12.69
C ARG A 253 -5.78 -2.18 12.97
N ASN A 254 -6.33 -1.21 12.29
CA ASN A 254 -6.15 0.22 12.59
C ASN A 254 -6.73 0.60 13.97
N SER A 255 -6.40 1.79 14.43
CA SER A 255 -6.86 2.32 15.71
C SER A 255 -8.38 2.32 15.85
N LEU A 256 -8.87 2.21 17.08
CA LEU A 256 -10.32 2.22 17.35
C LEU A 256 -10.98 3.51 16.81
N ILE A 257 -10.32 4.66 16.95
CA ILE A 257 -10.83 5.94 16.47
C ILE A 257 -10.99 5.93 14.94
N PHE A 258 -10.00 5.41 14.23
CA PHE A 258 -10.05 5.30 12.77
C PHE A 258 -11.21 4.40 12.30
N ASN A 259 -11.40 3.29 12.99
CA ASN A 259 -12.48 2.37 12.69
C ASN A 259 -13.87 2.97 12.98
N ILE A 260 -14.03 3.69 14.10
CA ILE A 260 -15.28 4.40 14.44
C ILE A 260 -15.60 5.47 13.38
N LEU A 261 -14.61 6.25 12.95
CA LEU A 261 -14.81 7.23 11.88
C LEU A 261 -15.31 6.57 10.59
N GLY A 262 -14.85 5.37 10.28
CA GLY A 262 -15.30 4.60 9.13
C GLY A 262 -16.76 4.12 9.22
N VAL A 263 -17.27 3.93 10.43
CA VAL A 263 -18.70 3.61 10.68
C VAL A 263 -19.57 4.87 10.51
N ILE A 264 -19.07 6.04 10.92
CA ILE A 264 -19.81 7.31 10.81
C ILE A 264 -19.85 7.77 9.36
N ASP A 265 -18.69 7.95 8.72
CA ASP A 265 -18.55 8.34 7.32
C ASP A 265 -17.18 7.89 6.77
N TRP A 266 -17.19 7.18 5.65
CA TRP A 266 -15.97 6.71 4.98
C TRP A 266 -15.04 7.87 4.55
N ARG A 267 -15.59 9.07 4.28
CA ARG A 267 -14.82 10.26 3.88
C ARG A 267 -13.97 10.78 5.03
N LEU A 268 -14.53 10.82 6.25
CA LEU A 268 -13.79 11.21 7.46
C LEU A 268 -12.63 10.25 7.73
N ARG A 269 -12.88 8.95 7.56
CA ARG A 269 -11.83 7.94 7.66
C ARG A 269 -10.73 8.16 6.62
N THR A 270 -11.10 8.43 5.37
CA THR A 270 -10.14 8.67 4.28
C THR A 270 -9.29 9.91 4.53
N LEU A 271 -9.88 11.00 5.03
CA LEU A 271 -9.13 12.21 5.40
C LEU A 271 -8.15 11.96 6.56
N ARG A 272 -8.46 11.03 7.45
CA ARG A 272 -7.59 10.69 8.58
C ARG A 272 -6.50 9.66 8.21
N LEU A 273 -6.61 8.99 7.07
CA LEU A 273 -5.69 7.93 6.68
C LEU A 273 -4.19 8.33 6.74
N PRO A 274 -3.77 9.52 6.25
CA PRO A 274 -2.38 9.93 6.38
C PRO A 274 -1.91 9.97 7.85
N ARG A 275 -2.75 10.45 8.74
CA ARG A 275 -2.42 10.52 10.18
C ARG A 275 -2.44 9.16 10.87
N GLU A 276 -3.30 8.24 10.40
CA GLU A 276 -3.39 6.90 10.97
C GLU A 276 -2.09 6.13 10.78
N VAL A 277 -1.42 6.28 9.64
CA VAL A 277 -0.14 5.64 9.37
C VAL A 277 0.90 5.97 10.47
N PHE A 278 0.86 7.17 11.04
CA PHE A 278 1.78 7.59 12.12
C PHE A 278 1.40 7.03 13.49
N SER A 279 0.23 6.41 13.65
CA SER A 279 -0.10 5.68 14.89
C SER A 279 0.59 4.32 14.99
N HIS A 280 1.23 3.90 13.91
CA HIS A 280 1.87 2.58 13.76
C HIS A 280 3.40 2.62 13.90
N ILE A 281 3.94 3.64 14.53
CA ILE A 281 5.37 3.76 14.84
C ILE A 281 5.74 2.79 15.95
N ASP A 282 6.94 2.17 15.85
CA ASP A 282 7.48 1.19 16.82
C ASP A 282 6.66 -0.11 16.91
N GLU A 283 5.85 -0.43 15.91
CA GLU A 283 5.02 -1.64 15.91
C GLU A 283 5.69 -2.82 15.23
N THR A 284 5.28 -4.02 15.64
CA THR A 284 5.60 -5.28 14.95
C THR A 284 4.36 -5.75 14.19
N TYR A 285 4.50 -5.92 12.89
CA TYR A 285 3.45 -6.43 12.02
C TYR A 285 3.63 -7.92 11.78
N HIS A 286 2.55 -8.67 11.98
CA HIS A 286 2.52 -10.07 11.64
C HIS A 286 1.80 -10.29 10.31
N ILE A 287 2.48 -10.97 9.38
CA ILE A 287 2.01 -11.28 8.03
C ILE A 287 2.13 -12.78 7.81
N SER A 288 1.09 -13.42 7.30
CA SER A 288 1.15 -14.82 6.88
C SER A 288 1.06 -14.92 5.36
N VAL A 289 2.03 -15.62 4.77
CA VAL A 289 2.09 -15.91 3.33
C VAL A 289 1.73 -17.38 3.12
N GLY A 290 0.70 -17.65 2.32
CA GLY A 290 0.23 -19.00 2.04
C GLY A 290 0.87 -19.62 0.81
N ASN A 291 0.72 -20.94 0.67
CA ASN A 291 1.17 -21.65 -0.51
C ASN A 291 0.42 -21.15 -1.75
N PRO A 292 1.08 -21.10 -2.92
CA PRO A 292 0.43 -20.73 -4.17
C PRO A 292 -0.76 -21.65 -4.49
N ILE A 293 -1.87 -21.05 -4.86
CA ILE A 293 -3.04 -21.73 -5.42
C ILE A 293 -2.78 -21.85 -6.92
N THR A 294 -2.66 -23.08 -7.40
CA THR A 294 -2.27 -23.33 -8.80
C THR A 294 -3.40 -22.97 -9.78
N PRO A 295 -3.10 -22.74 -11.07
CA PRO A 295 -4.13 -22.57 -12.10
C PRO A 295 -5.10 -23.75 -12.19
N GLU A 296 -4.64 -24.98 -11.91
CA GLU A 296 -5.46 -26.19 -11.90
C GLU A 296 -6.49 -26.15 -10.75
N GLU A 297 -6.05 -25.80 -9.53
CA GLU A 297 -6.94 -25.62 -8.40
C GLU A 297 -7.97 -24.50 -8.65
N GLN A 298 -7.55 -23.40 -9.27
CA GLN A 298 -8.45 -22.30 -9.64
C GLN A 298 -9.51 -22.75 -10.65
N LYS A 299 -9.15 -23.55 -11.66
CA LYS A 299 -10.09 -24.12 -12.64
C LYS A 299 -11.03 -25.14 -12.02
N ALA A 300 -10.56 -25.91 -11.05
CA ALA A 300 -11.38 -26.89 -10.34
C ALA A 300 -12.51 -26.26 -9.52
N ALA A 301 -12.43 -24.97 -9.17
CA ALA A 301 -13.50 -24.23 -8.53
C ALA A 301 -14.76 -24.11 -9.41
N GLY A 302 -14.63 -24.21 -10.73
CA GLY A 302 -15.72 -24.29 -11.71
C GLY A 302 -16.36 -22.96 -12.04
N SER A 303 -16.91 -22.21 -11.07
CA SER A 303 -17.56 -20.92 -11.31
C SER A 303 -16.75 -19.74 -10.79
N LEU A 304 -17.07 -18.52 -11.26
CA LEU A 304 -16.43 -17.29 -10.79
C LEU A 304 -16.68 -17.07 -9.29
N ASP A 305 -17.87 -17.36 -8.82
CA ASP A 305 -18.24 -17.19 -7.40
C ASP A 305 -17.50 -18.19 -6.52
N GLU A 306 -17.37 -19.44 -6.94
CA GLU A 306 -16.62 -20.46 -6.20
C GLU A 306 -15.10 -20.14 -6.21
N LEU A 307 -14.58 -19.63 -7.31
CA LEU A 307 -13.19 -19.14 -7.35
C LEU A 307 -13.00 -18.00 -6.34
N GLY A 308 -13.91 -17.03 -6.32
CA GLY A 308 -13.85 -15.93 -5.35
C GLY A 308 -13.88 -16.40 -3.90
N LYS A 309 -14.73 -17.39 -3.59
CA LYS A 309 -14.78 -18.04 -2.27
C LYS A 309 -13.47 -18.75 -1.95
N LEU A 310 -12.98 -19.60 -2.84
CA LEU A 310 -11.71 -20.32 -2.68
C LEU A 310 -10.56 -19.37 -2.34
N LEU A 311 -10.37 -18.33 -3.13
CA LEU A 311 -9.27 -17.37 -2.94
C LEU A 311 -9.40 -16.64 -1.60
N ARG A 312 -10.63 -16.23 -1.24
CA ARG A 312 -10.90 -15.56 0.03
C ARG A 312 -10.69 -16.50 1.22
N GLU A 313 -11.22 -17.72 1.18
CA GLU A 313 -11.08 -18.73 2.23
C GLU A 313 -9.61 -19.05 2.47
N ARG A 314 -8.84 -19.39 1.43
CA ARG A 314 -7.40 -19.64 1.53
C ARG A 314 -6.62 -18.48 2.13
N THR A 315 -7.06 -17.22 1.87
CA THR A 315 -6.45 -16.03 2.48
C THR A 315 -6.81 -15.94 3.96
N TYR A 316 -8.08 -16.14 4.33
CA TYR A 316 -8.54 -16.01 5.72
C TYR A 316 -8.20 -17.22 6.61
N GLU A 317 -7.94 -18.40 6.05
CA GLU A 317 -7.38 -19.55 6.78
C GLU A 317 -6.02 -19.23 7.41
N LEU A 318 -5.24 -18.34 6.78
CA LEU A 318 -3.94 -17.87 7.29
C LEU A 318 -4.08 -17.09 8.60
N LYS A 319 -5.27 -16.55 8.92
CA LYS A 319 -5.57 -15.89 10.20
C LYS A 319 -5.26 -16.77 11.42
N ASN A 320 -5.36 -18.07 11.27
CA ASN A 320 -5.16 -19.04 12.35
C ASN A 320 -3.70 -19.47 12.53
N ARG A 321 -2.79 -19.02 11.67
CA ARG A 321 -1.35 -19.24 11.86
C ARG A 321 -0.85 -18.34 12.98
N LYS A 322 -0.18 -18.92 13.96
CA LYS A 322 0.35 -18.26 15.16
C LYS A 322 1.87 -18.26 15.14
#